data_c37bfc8cbcf04fcaeef59b4eb73d9ee4
#
_entry.id   c37bfc8cbcf04fcaeef59b4eb73d9ee4
#
_cell.length_a   1.000
_cell.length_b   1.000
_cell.length_c   1.000
_cell.angle_alpha   90.00
_cell.angle_beta   90.00
_cell.angle_gamma   90.00
#
_symmetry.space_group_name_H-M   'P 1'
#
loop_
_entity.id
_entity.type
_entity.pdbx_description
1 polymer ?
#
loop_
_entity_poly.entity_id
_entity_poly.type
_entity_poly.pdbx_seq_one_letter_code
_entity_poly.pdbx_strand_id
1 'polypeptide(L)'
;MNKRIDFTIQPPENFEELLKLYESLGWNSLKLTVNDLERMCKQSWYAVYAFDEQQLVGMGRVISDGVITAIICGVCVLPNYQSIGIGKEIMDRIIEHCEQNKVIPQLMCVENLESYYKDFGFKKFSIGMTKNIIR
;
A
#
# COMPACT_ATOMS: atom_id res chain seq x y z
N MET A 1 19.42 -10.87 12.27
CA MET A 1 18.28 -11.37 13.05
C MET A 1 17.02 -11.42 12.20
N ASN A 2 16.40 -12.58 12.14
CA ASN A 2 15.21 -12.75 11.33
C ASN A 2 13.98 -12.35 12.16
N LYS A 3 13.29 -11.31 11.72
CA LYS A 3 12.00 -10.95 12.30
C LYS A 3 10.91 -11.76 11.61
N ARG A 4 9.99 -12.26 12.39
CA ARG A 4 8.82 -12.93 11.84
C ARG A 4 7.74 -11.88 11.60
N ILE A 5 7.41 -11.68 10.32
CA ILE A 5 6.39 -10.73 9.91
C ILE A 5 5.17 -11.51 9.46
N ASP A 6 4.01 -11.16 10.00
CA ASP A 6 2.75 -11.75 9.60
C ASP A 6 2.05 -10.85 8.60
N PHE A 7 1.60 -11.44 7.49
CA PHE A 7 0.88 -10.73 6.44
C PHE A 7 -0.57 -11.15 6.44
N THR A 8 -1.47 -10.18 6.36
CA THR A 8 -2.90 -10.46 6.41
C THR A 8 -3.67 -9.46 5.56
N ILE A 9 -4.88 -9.83 5.16
CA ILE A 9 -5.82 -8.90 4.51
C ILE A 9 -6.76 -8.24 5.51
N GLN A 10 -6.65 -8.60 6.79
CA GLN A 10 -7.47 -7.97 7.83
C GLN A 10 -6.81 -6.69 8.33
N PRO A 11 -7.54 -5.57 8.36
CA PRO A 11 -6.98 -4.32 8.87
C PRO A 11 -6.72 -4.41 10.37
N PRO A 12 -5.91 -3.50 10.92
CA PRO A 12 -5.68 -3.50 12.37
C PRO A 12 -6.98 -3.25 13.11
N GLU A 13 -7.13 -3.86 14.27
CA GLU A 13 -8.29 -3.63 15.12
C GLU A 13 -8.31 -2.18 15.62
N ASN A 14 -7.12 -1.62 15.90
CA ASN A 14 -6.95 -0.25 16.32
C ASN A 14 -6.27 0.56 15.21
N PHE A 15 -7.03 1.43 14.55
CA PHE A 15 -6.52 2.24 13.44
C PHE A 15 -5.54 3.33 13.89
N GLU A 16 -5.34 3.53 15.18
CA GLU A 16 -4.23 4.35 15.67
C GLU A 16 -2.88 3.81 15.18
N GLU A 17 -2.77 2.49 14.99
CA GLU A 17 -1.54 1.88 14.46
C GLU A 17 -1.27 2.35 13.03
N LEU A 18 -2.32 2.50 12.21
CA LEU A 18 -2.17 3.01 10.86
C LEU A 18 -1.82 4.49 10.86
N LEU A 19 -2.42 5.26 11.75
CA LEU A 19 -2.11 6.68 11.91
C LEU A 19 -0.63 6.85 12.28
N LYS A 20 -0.12 6.06 13.21
CA LYS A 20 1.29 6.07 13.59
C LYS A 20 2.20 5.75 12.41
N LEU A 21 1.83 4.75 11.61
CA LEU A 21 2.59 4.37 10.43
C LEU A 21 2.67 5.53 9.45
N TYR A 22 1.54 6.14 9.12
CA TYR A 22 1.50 7.27 8.18
C TYR A 22 2.27 8.47 8.71
N GLU A 23 2.13 8.78 10.00
CA GLU A 23 2.86 9.91 10.58
C GLU A 23 4.37 9.67 10.62
N SER A 24 4.78 8.43 10.87
CA SER A 24 6.21 8.06 10.84
C SER A 24 6.83 8.24 9.47
N LEU A 25 6.03 8.15 8.41
CA LEU A 25 6.51 8.28 7.04
C LEU A 25 6.33 9.70 6.49
N GLY A 26 5.75 10.61 7.27
CA GLY A 26 5.46 11.95 6.79
C GLY A 26 4.30 11.98 5.79
N TRP A 27 3.42 11.01 5.85
CA TRP A 27 2.34 10.85 4.87
C TRP A 27 1.01 11.47 5.31
N ASN A 28 0.98 12.19 6.44
CA ASN A 28 -0.27 12.74 6.94
C ASN A 28 -0.34 14.27 6.83
N SER A 29 0.10 14.82 5.70
CA SER A 29 0.00 16.25 5.43
C SER A 29 -1.47 16.72 5.34
N LEU A 30 -2.39 15.83 5.00
CA LEU A 30 -3.82 16.13 4.91
C LEU A 30 -4.52 16.09 6.26
N LYS A 31 -3.79 15.75 7.33
CA LYS A 31 -4.34 15.66 8.69
C LYS A 31 -5.51 14.68 8.79
N LEU A 32 -5.32 13.50 8.20
CA LEU A 32 -6.32 12.44 8.25
C LEU A 32 -6.53 11.96 9.67
N THR A 33 -7.78 11.69 10.00
CA THR A 33 -8.16 11.16 11.31
C THR A 33 -8.18 9.64 11.28
N VAL A 34 -8.27 9.03 12.45
CA VAL A 34 -8.45 7.57 12.56
C VAL A 34 -9.69 7.11 11.77
N ASN A 35 -10.78 7.88 11.83
CA ASN A 35 -11.99 7.55 11.07
C ASN A 35 -11.77 7.61 9.57
N ASP A 36 -10.99 8.58 9.08
CA ASP A 36 -10.64 8.67 7.67
C ASP A 36 -9.87 7.43 7.23
N LEU A 37 -8.90 7.00 8.03
CA LEU A 37 -8.05 5.86 7.71
C LEU A 37 -8.85 4.56 7.75
N GLU A 38 -9.76 4.43 8.70
CA GLU A 38 -10.64 3.26 8.78
C GLU A 38 -11.51 3.16 7.54
N ARG A 39 -12.13 4.28 7.12
CA ARG A 39 -12.95 4.32 5.92
C ARG A 39 -12.13 4.00 4.67
N MET A 40 -10.92 4.54 4.58
CA MET A 40 -10.01 4.27 3.47
C MET A 40 -9.74 2.77 3.33
N CYS A 41 -9.42 2.12 4.45
CA CYS A 41 -9.15 0.68 4.44
C CYS A 41 -10.38 -0.14 4.08
N LYS A 42 -11.52 0.19 4.66
CA LYS A 42 -12.77 -0.55 4.41
C LYS A 42 -13.27 -0.42 2.98
N GLN A 43 -12.97 0.70 2.32
CA GLN A 43 -13.39 0.95 0.95
C GLN A 43 -12.35 0.51 -0.08
N SER A 44 -11.19 0.05 0.35
CA SER A 44 -10.21 -0.52 -0.58
C SER A 44 -10.72 -1.85 -1.12
N TRP A 45 -10.49 -2.09 -2.42
CA TRP A 45 -10.86 -3.36 -3.05
C TRP A 45 -10.06 -4.51 -2.47
N TYR A 46 -8.79 -4.26 -2.17
CA TYR A 46 -7.89 -5.23 -1.59
C TYR A 46 -6.82 -4.47 -0.80
N ALA A 47 -6.39 -5.04 0.30
CA ALA A 47 -5.30 -4.44 1.07
C ALA A 47 -4.53 -5.56 1.78
N VAL A 48 -3.22 -5.33 1.92
CA VAL A 48 -2.33 -6.25 2.63
C VAL A 48 -1.70 -5.47 3.78
N TYR A 49 -1.70 -6.06 4.94
CA TYR A 49 -1.12 -5.47 6.16
C TYR A 49 -0.01 -6.37 6.67
N ALA A 50 1.09 -5.77 7.09
CA ALA A 50 2.23 -6.49 7.64
C ALA A 50 2.41 -6.12 9.11
N PHE A 51 2.50 -7.11 9.96
CA PHE A 51 2.61 -6.92 11.41
C PHE A 51 3.86 -7.60 11.96
N ASP A 52 4.55 -6.91 12.85
CA ASP A 52 5.52 -7.51 13.76
C ASP A 52 4.81 -7.59 15.10
N GLU A 53 4.35 -8.79 15.45
CA GLU A 53 3.43 -9.02 16.58
C GLU A 53 2.19 -8.14 16.43
N GLN A 54 1.98 -7.15 17.30
CA GLN A 54 0.81 -6.29 17.22
C GLN A 54 1.09 -4.95 16.56
N GLN A 55 2.34 -4.70 16.16
CA GLN A 55 2.72 -3.45 15.53
C GLN A 55 2.54 -3.53 14.02
N LEU A 56 1.78 -2.60 13.47
CA LEU A 56 1.66 -2.47 12.02
C LEU A 56 2.94 -1.87 11.47
N VAL A 57 3.64 -2.61 10.62
CA VAL A 57 4.95 -2.18 10.09
C VAL A 57 4.93 -1.92 8.60
N GLY A 58 3.86 -2.28 7.92
CA GLY A 58 3.74 -2.01 6.48
C GLY A 58 2.34 -2.31 5.98
N MET A 59 2.02 -1.74 4.83
CA MET A 59 0.78 -2.04 4.15
C MET A 59 0.85 -1.66 2.68
N GLY A 60 -0.12 -2.12 1.91
CA GLY A 60 -0.39 -1.67 0.56
C GLY A 60 -1.86 -1.89 0.28
N ARG A 61 -2.44 -1.03 -0.54
CA ARG A 61 -3.86 -1.15 -0.84
C ARG A 61 -4.13 -0.92 -2.32
N VAL A 62 -5.31 -1.32 -2.75
CA VAL A 62 -5.70 -1.29 -4.15
C VAL A 62 -7.09 -0.68 -4.27
N ILE A 63 -7.22 0.26 -5.19
CA ILE A 63 -8.51 0.85 -5.56
C ILE A 63 -8.93 0.22 -6.89
N SER A 64 -10.12 -0.36 -6.93
CA SER A 64 -10.63 -1.00 -8.13
C SER A 64 -12.12 -1.29 -7.97
N ASP A 65 -12.81 -1.40 -9.10
CA ASP A 65 -14.15 -1.99 -9.11
C ASP A 65 -14.09 -3.51 -9.37
N GLY A 66 -12.89 -4.05 -9.55
CA GLY A 66 -12.69 -5.49 -9.75
C GLY A 66 -12.94 -5.97 -11.17
N VAL A 67 -13.05 -5.05 -12.14
CA VAL A 67 -13.44 -5.42 -13.51
C VAL A 67 -12.28 -5.31 -14.49
N ILE A 68 -11.67 -4.13 -14.62
CA ILE A 68 -10.63 -3.91 -15.63
C ILE A 68 -9.29 -3.51 -14.98
N THR A 69 -9.28 -2.42 -14.22
CA THR A 69 -8.06 -1.80 -13.74
C THR A 69 -8.02 -1.76 -12.23
N ALA A 70 -6.86 -2.01 -11.67
CA ALA A 70 -6.61 -1.88 -10.23
C ALA A 70 -5.47 -0.90 -10.01
N ILE A 71 -5.70 0.12 -9.19
CA ILE A 71 -4.67 1.12 -8.86
C ILE A 71 -4.05 0.76 -7.52
N ILE A 72 -2.76 0.43 -7.54
CA ILE A 72 -2.01 0.12 -6.33
C ILE A 72 -1.55 1.43 -5.72
N CYS A 73 -1.80 1.62 -4.44
CA CYS A 73 -1.41 2.84 -3.75
C CYS A 73 -1.14 2.57 -2.27
N GLY A 74 -0.49 3.52 -1.63
CA GLY A 74 -0.24 3.43 -0.20
C GLY A 74 0.69 2.30 0.21
N VAL A 75 1.57 1.85 -0.69
CA VAL A 75 2.56 0.82 -0.33
C VAL A 75 3.64 1.46 0.52
N CYS A 76 3.80 0.99 1.73
CA CYS A 76 4.73 1.59 2.68
C CYS A 76 5.22 0.58 3.70
N VAL A 77 6.41 0.86 4.23
CA VAL A 77 7.04 0.06 5.27
C VAL A 77 7.73 1.03 6.24
N LEU A 78 7.58 0.80 7.54
CA LEU A 78 8.28 1.59 8.55
C LEU A 78 9.78 1.60 8.28
N PRO A 79 10.47 2.74 8.51
CA PRO A 79 11.90 2.84 8.19
C PRO A 79 12.76 1.72 8.78
N ASN A 80 12.52 1.34 10.02
CA ASN A 80 13.31 0.29 10.68
C ASN A 80 13.04 -1.11 10.15
N TYR A 81 12.03 -1.27 9.31
CA TYR A 81 11.63 -2.55 8.74
C TYR A 81 11.87 -2.61 7.23
N GLN A 82 12.45 -1.58 6.64
CA GLN A 82 12.75 -1.55 5.21
C GLN A 82 13.94 -2.45 4.88
N SER A 83 14.04 -2.82 3.61
CA SER A 83 15.14 -3.61 3.04
C SER A 83 15.26 -5.04 3.58
N ILE A 84 14.19 -5.59 4.14
CA ILE A 84 14.15 -6.99 4.56
C ILE A 84 13.04 -7.79 3.85
N GLY A 85 12.47 -7.22 2.77
CA GLY A 85 11.54 -7.94 1.91
C GLY A 85 10.07 -7.73 2.19
N ILE A 86 9.69 -6.88 3.15
CA ILE A 86 8.27 -6.65 3.49
C ILE A 86 7.52 -6.02 2.32
N GLY A 87 8.09 -4.95 1.74
CA GLY A 87 7.47 -4.28 0.59
C GLY A 87 7.32 -5.22 -0.61
N LYS A 88 8.32 -6.07 -0.83
CA LYS A 88 8.27 -7.05 -1.92
C LYS A 88 7.13 -8.04 -1.69
N GLU A 89 6.98 -8.55 -0.48
CA GLU A 89 5.92 -9.50 -0.18
C GLU A 89 4.54 -8.86 -0.34
N ILE A 90 4.38 -7.61 0.11
CA ILE A 90 3.13 -6.86 -0.07
C ILE A 90 2.80 -6.76 -1.56
N MET A 91 3.76 -6.34 -2.38
CA MET A 91 3.56 -6.20 -3.82
C MET A 91 3.25 -7.55 -4.48
N ASP A 92 3.97 -8.60 -4.13
CA ASP A 92 3.73 -9.93 -4.69
C ASP A 92 2.29 -10.40 -4.41
N ARG A 93 1.80 -10.18 -3.20
CA ARG A 93 0.43 -10.57 -2.82
C ARG A 93 -0.62 -9.75 -3.57
N ILE A 94 -0.37 -8.45 -3.72
CA ILE A 94 -1.28 -7.58 -4.49
C ILE A 94 -1.32 -8.01 -5.95
N ILE A 95 -0.18 -8.23 -6.57
CA ILE A 95 -0.09 -8.64 -7.97
C ILE A 95 -0.80 -9.97 -8.18
N GLU A 96 -0.56 -10.93 -7.31
CA GLU A 96 -1.20 -12.24 -7.38
C GLU A 96 -2.73 -12.10 -7.31
N HIS A 97 -3.23 -11.27 -6.41
CA HIS A 97 -4.67 -11.05 -6.29
C HIS A 97 -5.26 -10.41 -7.56
N CYS A 98 -4.55 -9.47 -8.15
CA CYS A 98 -4.96 -8.86 -9.41
C CYS A 98 -4.99 -9.89 -10.53
N GLU A 99 -3.97 -10.74 -10.63
CA GLU A 99 -3.91 -11.78 -11.66
C GLU A 99 -5.05 -12.79 -11.50
N GLN A 100 -5.34 -13.20 -10.27
CA GLN A 100 -6.44 -14.14 -10.01
C GLN A 100 -7.80 -13.58 -10.40
N ASN A 101 -7.97 -12.26 -10.28
CA ASN A 101 -9.23 -11.59 -10.62
C ASN A 101 -9.23 -10.98 -12.00
N LYS A 102 -8.15 -11.16 -12.77
CA LYS A 102 -8.02 -10.70 -14.16
C LYS A 102 -8.19 -9.19 -14.29
N VAL A 103 -7.72 -8.44 -13.32
CA VAL A 103 -7.65 -6.98 -13.39
C VAL A 103 -6.21 -6.55 -13.64
N ILE A 104 -6.04 -5.43 -14.33
CA ILE A 104 -4.73 -4.93 -14.74
C ILE A 104 -4.17 -4.03 -13.64
N PRO A 105 -3.08 -4.43 -12.95
CA PRO A 105 -2.51 -3.58 -11.91
C PRO A 105 -1.75 -2.41 -12.52
N GLN A 106 -1.99 -1.23 -11.99
CA GLN A 106 -1.32 0.01 -12.38
C GLN A 106 -0.91 0.77 -11.12
N LEU A 107 0.10 1.60 -11.24
CA LEU A 107 0.54 2.44 -10.12
C LEU A 107 1.20 3.70 -10.64
N MET A 108 1.32 4.69 -9.75
CA MET A 108 2.11 5.88 -9.98
C MET A 108 3.26 5.88 -8.97
N CYS A 109 4.45 6.24 -9.42
CA CYS A 109 5.60 6.29 -8.54
C CYS A 109 6.48 7.48 -8.90
N VAL A 110 7.33 7.89 -7.96
CA VAL A 110 8.35 8.87 -8.25
C VAL A 110 9.43 8.25 -9.12
N GLU A 111 10.13 9.09 -9.86
CA GLU A 111 11.07 8.63 -10.89
C GLU A 111 12.14 7.68 -10.35
N ASN A 112 12.67 7.94 -9.16
CA ASN A 112 13.71 7.10 -8.59
C ASN A 112 13.25 5.73 -8.12
N LEU A 113 11.94 5.46 -8.15
CA LEU A 113 11.40 4.13 -7.83
C LEU A 113 11.01 3.34 -9.08
N GLU A 114 11.21 3.90 -10.25
CA GLU A 114 10.86 3.22 -11.51
C GLU A 114 11.56 1.87 -11.64
N SER A 115 12.86 1.82 -11.36
CA SER A 115 13.63 0.57 -11.44
C SER A 115 13.11 -0.48 -10.48
N TYR A 116 12.71 -0.06 -9.28
CA TYR A 116 12.15 -0.97 -8.29
C TYR A 116 10.88 -1.65 -8.82
N TYR A 117 9.98 -0.88 -9.42
CA TYR A 117 8.73 -1.44 -9.92
C TYR A 117 8.92 -2.22 -11.23
N LYS A 118 9.95 -1.91 -12.02
CA LYS A 118 10.28 -2.71 -13.21
C LYS A 118 10.60 -4.15 -12.83
N ASP A 119 11.20 -4.37 -11.68
CA ASP A 119 11.53 -5.72 -11.23
C ASP A 119 10.28 -6.56 -10.97
N PHE A 120 9.13 -5.93 -10.76
CA PHE A 120 7.84 -6.62 -10.65
C PHE A 120 7.13 -6.79 -12.00
N GLY A 121 7.71 -6.29 -13.08
CA GLY A 121 7.12 -6.39 -14.41
C GLY A 121 6.36 -5.15 -14.86
N PHE A 122 6.41 -4.07 -14.10
CA PHE A 122 5.75 -2.81 -14.48
C PHE A 122 6.60 -2.06 -15.49
N LYS A 123 5.92 -1.32 -16.37
CA LYS A 123 6.57 -0.43 -17.34
C LYS A 123 5.77 0.84 -17.46
N LYS A 124 6.41 1.92 -17.85
CA LYS A 124 5.72 3.17 -18.13
C LYS A 124 4.68 2.98 -19.21
N PHE A 125 3.51 3.59 -19.04
CA PHE A 125 2.46 3.52 -20.06
C PHE A 125 1.71 4.83 -20.23
N SER A 126 1.85 5.78 -19.31
CA SER A 126 1.02 7.00 -19.34
C SER A 126 1.69 8.14 -18.59
N ILE A 127 1.05 9.30 -18.62
CA ILE A 127 1.44 10.48 -17.85
C ILE A 127 0.42 10.66 -16.72
N GLY A 128 0.91 10.75 -15.49
CA GLY A 128 0.06 11.05 -14.35
C GLY A 128 -0.28 12.53 -14.30
N MET A 129 -1.54 12.85 -14.04
CA MET A 129 -2.01 14.23 -13.90
C MET A 129 -2.90 14.32 -12.66
N THR A 130 -2.76 15.41 -11.94
CA THR A 130 -3.58 15.67 -10.76
C THR A 130 -4.02 17.11 -10.74
N LYS A 131 -5.08 17.38 -10.01
CA LYS A 131 -5.58 18.74 -9.83
C LYS A 131 -5.65 19.03 -8.34
N ASN A 132 -5.18 20.22 -7.96
CA ASN A 132 -5.27 20.65 -6.58
C ASN A 132 -6.73 20.97 -6.25
N ILE A 133 -7.20 20.47 -5.12
CA ILE A 133 -8.53 20.77 -4.61
C ILE A 133 -8.42 21.25 -3.18
N ILE A 134 -9.42 22.01 -2.76
CA ILE A 134 -9.56 22.47 -1.37
C ILE A 134 -10.33 21.41 -0.60
N ARG A 135 -9.79 21.02 0.55
CA ARG A 135 -10.41 20.00 1.42
C ARG A 135 -10.93 20.66 2.69
#